data_f40db7f797a761f134eec8d2828b4cc4
#
_entry.id   f40db7f797a761f134eec8d2828b4cc4
#
_cell.length_a   1.000
_cell.length_b   1.000
_cell.length_c   1.000
_cell.angle_alpha   90.00
_cell.angle_beta   90.00
_cell.angle_gamma   90.00
#
_symmetry.space_group_name_H-M   'P 1'
#
loop_
_entity.id
_entity.type
_entity.pdbx_description
1 polymer ?
#
loop_
_entity_poly.entity_id
_entity_poly.type
_entity_poly.pdbx_seq_one_letter_code
_entity_poly.pdbx_strand_id
1 'polypeptide(L)'
;PVSFYTEASVNLSQRADLIQAMTEANFQYVFLGIETPSDEGLKETHKFQNLKGSLVDSVHTLLQGGLWVMGGFIVGFDSDDDTIFRRQREFIEQAAIPWAMVGMLQALRHTALHHRLQKEGRLYPDSTTGDNLSVPNFQTTLPRATLVKGYCDLLESLYSPQAYFKRAIRSLELWGPRKPQQPAKLGWDLKIKG
;
A
#
# COMPACT_ATOMS: atom_id res chain seq x y z
N PRO A 1 -26.51 6.41 2.01
CA PRO A 1 -25.29 7.17 1.79
C PRO A 1 -24.25 6.26 1.10
N VAL A 2 -23.55 6.79 0.10
CA VAL A 2 -22.47 6.10 -0.59
C VAL A 2 -21.16 6.47 0.11
N SER A 3 -20.27 5.52 0.33
CA SER A 3 -18.89 5.78 0.76
C SER A 3 -17.94 5.53 -0.41
N PHE A 4 -16.82 6.26 -0.40
CA PHE A 4 -15.83 6.19 -1.44
C PHE A 4 -14.49 5.71 -0.88
N TYR A 5 -13.71 5.08 -1.74
CA TYR A 5 -12.29 4.85 -1.54
C TYR A 5 -11.54 5.28 -2.80
N THR A 6 -10.24 5.55 -2.67
CA THR A 6 -9.39 5.91 -3.80
C THR A 6 -7.96 5.47 -3.56
N GLU A 7 -7.18 5.42 -4.64
CA GLU A 7 -5.73 5.34 -4.56
C GLU A 7 -5.16 6.75 -4.47
N ALA A 8 -4.08 6.90 -3.71
CA ALA A 8 -3.38 8.16 -3.58
C ALA A 8 -1.87 7.95 -3.38
N SER A 9 -1.11 9.01 -3.65
CA SER A 9 0.29 9.11 -3.24
C SER A 9 0.40 9.55 -1.79
N VAL A 10 1.50 9.19 -1.12
CA VAL A 10 1.81 9.64 0.26
C VAL A 10 1.81 11.17 0.41
N ASN A 11 2.02 11.93 -0.69
CA ASN A 11 1.92 13.39 -0.72
C ASN A 11 0.54 13.93 -0.28
N LEU A 12 -0.49 13.10 -0.30
CA LEU A 12 -1.80 13.47 0.24
C LEU A 12 -1.70 13.92 1.70
N SER A 13 -0.79 13.35 2.49
CA SER A 13 -0.55 13.74 3.88
C SER A 13 -0.17 15.22 4.05
N GLN A 14 0.36 15.87 3.00
CA GLN A 14 0.75 17.28 3.00
C GLN A 14 -0.40 18.22 2.62
N ARG A 15 -1.60 17.69 2.34
CA ARG A 15 -2.75 18.42 1.83
C ARG A 15 -3.94 18.32 2.79
N ALA A 16 -3.83 19.01 3.93
CA ALA A 16 -4.88 19.04 4.95
C ALA A 16 -6.23 19.50 4.40
N ASP A 17 -6.22 20.47 3.46
CA ASP A 17 -7.39 20.96 2.73
C ASP A 17 -8.09 19.84 1.94
N LEU A 18 -7.29 19.01 1.23
CA LEU A 18 -7.82 17.91 0.44
C LEU A 18 -8.31 16.76 1.33
N ILE A 19 -7.58 16.41 2.39
CA ILE A 19 -8.01 15.40 3.37
C ILE A 19 -9.37 15.77 3.96
N GLN A 20 -9.54 17.04 4.35
CA GLN A 20 -10.82 17.54 4.87
C GLN A 20 -11.92 17.41 3.81
N ALA A 21 -11.70 17.89 2.58
CA ALA A 21 -12.67 17.79 1.50
C ALA A 21 -13.05 16.34 1.19
N MET A 22 -12.08 15.41 1.20
CA MET A 22 -12.33 13.99 1.01
C MET A 22 -13.23 13.41 2.11
N THR A 23 -12.94 13.70 3.38
CA THR A 23 -13.77 13.21 4.48
C THR A 23 -15.17 13.81 4.48
N GLU A 24 -15.33 15.08 4.10
CA GLU A 24 -16.63 15.72 3.90
C GLU A 24 -17.42 15.10 2.74
N ALA A 25 -16.73 14.65 1.67
CA ALA A 25 -17.32 13.93 0.54
C ALA A 25 -17.56 12.43 0.79
N ASN A 26 -17.32 11.94 2.03
CA ASN A 26 -17.46 10.55 2.44
C ASN A 26 -16.43 9.57 1.86
N PHE A 27 -15.23 10.02 1.54
CA PHE A 27 -14.12 9.09 1.38
C PHE A 27 -13.78 8.49 2.74
N GLN A 28 -13.72 7.16 2.82
CA GLN A 28 -13.42 6.44 4.06
C GLN A 28 -12.03 5.83 4.02
N TYR A 29 -11.61 5.36 2.87
CA TYR A 29 -10.37 4.61 2.69
C TYR A 29 -9.50 5.25 1.62
N VAL A 30 -8.19 5.18 1.84
CA VAL A 30 -7.19 5.51 0.85
C VAL A 30 -6.19 4.36 0.74
N PHE A 31 -5.92 3.91 -0.48
CA PHE A 31 -4.85 2.96 -0.77
C PHE A 31 -3.59 3.73 -1.14
N LEU A 32 -2.51 3.47 -0.44
CA LEU A 32 -1.20 4.10 -0.67
C LEU A 32 -0.22 3.09 -1.25
N GLY A 33 0.35 3.37 -2.41
CA GLY A 33 1.51 2.66 -2.92
C GLY A 33 2.76 3.08 -2.14
N ILE A 34 3.03 2.39 -1.03
CA ILE A 34 4.21 2.62 -0.18
C ILE A 34 5.43 1.93 -0.79
N GLU A 35 5.22 0.78 -1.37
CA GLU A 35 6.15 -0.12 -2.06
C GLU A 35 7.13 -0.79 -1.08
N THR A 36 7.99 -0.03 -0.43
CA THR A 36 9.01 -0.57 0.46
C THR A 36 9.47 0.49 1.48
N PRO A 37 9.90 0.09 2.69
CA PRO A 37 10.58 0.99 3.63
C PRO A 37 12.08 1.17 3.31
N SER A 38 12.57 0.62 2.19
CA SER A 38 13.96 0.74 1.76
C SER A 38 14.16 1.95 0.85
N ASP A 39 15.05 2.86 1.20
CA ASP A 39 15.39 4.02 0.37
C ASP A 39 15.94 3.60 -0.99
N GLU A 40 16.74 2.51 -1.04
CA GLU A 40 17.29 1.95 -2.26
C GLU A 40 16.16 1.42 -3.15
N GLY A 41 15.22 0.66 -2.58
CA GLY A 41 14.05 0.15 -3.32
C GLY A 41 13.15 1.27 -3.81
N LEU A 42 12.96 2.35 -3.02
CA LEU A 42 12.21 3.53 -3.46
C LEU A 42 12.88 4.26 -4.63
N LYS A 43 14.21 4.32 -4.66
CA LYS A 43 14.96 4.87 -5.80
C LYS A 43 14.83 3.98 -7.03
N GLU A 44 14.90 2.66 -6.86
CA GLU A 44 14.74 1.67 -7.95
C GLU A 44 13.36 1.79 -8.62
N THR A 45 12.31 2.08 -7.84
CA THR A 45 10.93 2.27 -8.33
C THR A 45 10.59 3.70 -8.73
N HIS A 46 11.56 4.62 -8.66
CA HIS A 46 11.35 6.06 -8.89
C HIS A 46 10.27 6.70 -7.98
N LYS A 47 10.05 6.15 -6.79
CA LYS A 47 9.14 6.68 -5.78
C LYS A 47 9.80 7.76 -4.90
N PHE A 48 10.46 8.73 -5.54
CA PHE A 48 11.22 9.78 -4.85
C PHE A 48 10.37 10.62 -3.88
N GLN A 49 9.07 10.71 -4.09
CA GLN A 49 8.17 11.37 -3.16
C GLN A 49 8.10 10.67 -1.81
N ASN A 50 8.31 9.35 -1.76
CA ASN A 50 8.31 8.55 -0.55
C ASN A 50 9.61 8.73 0.27
N LEU A 51 10.66 9.35 -0.31
CA LEU A 51 11.90 9.71 0.37
C LEU A 51 11.82 11.06 1.11
N LYS A 52 10.73 11.83 0.92
CA LYS A 52 10.58 13.18 1.46
C LYS A 52 9.92 13.16 2.83
N GLY A 53 10.63 12.70 3.86
CA GLY A 53 10.13 12.68 5.22
C GLY A 53 9.71 11.29 5.71
N SER A 54 9.08 11.25 6.88
CA SER A 54 8.65 10.00 7.50
C SER A 54 7.38 9.47 6.85
N LEU A 55 7.46 8.28 6.25
CA LEU A 55 6.29 7.58 5.72
C LEU A 55 5.33 7.18 6.84
N VAL A 56 5.84 6.84 8.03
CA VAL A 56 5.01 6.53 9.22
C VAL A 56 4.18 7.75 9.60
N ASP A 57 4.80 8.93 9.70
CA ASP A 57 4.09 10.17 10.03
C ASP A 57 3.07 10.55 8.97
N SER A 58 3.37 10.29 7.70
CA SER A 58 2.43 10.50 6.59
C SER A 58 1.18 9.64 6.75
N VAL A 59 1.33 8.36 7.10
CA VAL A 59 0.21 7.46 7.38
C VAL A 59 -0.59 7.93 8.60
N HIS A 60 0.09 8.29 9.70
CA HIS A 60 -0.56 8.80 10.91
C HIS A 60 -1.35 10.08 10.63
N THR A 61 -0.82 10.99 9.82
CA THR A 61 -1.53 12.22 9.41
C THR A 61 -2.84 11.90 8.69
N LEU A 62 -2.85 10.92 7.80
CA LEU A 62 -4.06 10.51 7.09
C LEU A 62 -5.09 9.87 8.03
N LEU A 63 -4.64 9.01 8.96
CA LEU A 63 -5.50 8.42 10.00
C LEU A 63 -6.11 9.51 10.89
N GLN A 64 -5.30 10.45 11.37
CA GLN A 64 -5.74 11.59 12.17
C GLN A 64 -6.71 12.49 11.41
N GLY A 65 -6.54 12.59 10.08
CA GLY A 65 -7.47 13.27 9.20
C GLY A 65 -8.79 12.53 8.94
N GLY A 66 -8.97 11.33 9.51
CA GLY A 66 -10.21 10.55 9.40
C GLY A 66 -10.27 9.62 8.17
N LEU A 67 -9.16 9.36 7.50
CA LEU A 67 -9.07 8.40 6.40
C LEU A 67 -8.41 7.10 6.88
N TRP A 68 -9.04 5.97 6.65
CA TRP A 68 -8.42 4.67 6.82
C TRP A 68 -7.37 4.44 5.75
N VAL A 69 -6.20 3.92 6.15
CA VAL A 69 -5.10 3.66 5.24
C VAL A 69 -4.97 2.17 4.97
N MET A 70 -4.96 1.81 3.68
CA MET A 70 -4.52 0.53 3.16
C MET A 70 -3.17 0.75 2.48
N GLY A 71 -2.21 -0.15 2.70
CA GLY A 71 -0.86 0.00 2.15
C GLY A 71 -0.52 -1.10 1.15
N GLY A 72 0.02 -0.71 -0.01
CA GLY A 72 0.63 -1.61 -0.98
C GLY A 72 2.14 -1.70 -0.78
N PHE A 73 2.66 -2.92 -0.72
CA PHE A 73 4.06 -3.25 -0.49
C PHE A 73 4.55 -4.27 -1.49
N ILE A 74 5.83 -4.21 -1.82
CA ILE A 74 6.47 -5.13 -2.76
C ILE A 74 7.78 -5.63 -2.14
N VAL A 75 8.09 -6.90 -2.34
CA VAL A 75 9.38 -7.52 -2.06
C VAL A 75 9.96 -8.10 -3.35
N GLY A 76 11.28 -8.23 -3.42
CA GLY A 76 11.97 -8.81 -4.56
C GLY A 76 12.61 -7.78 -5.49
N PHE A 77 12.85 -6.55 -5.01
CA PHE A 77 13.70 -5.58 -5.68
C PHE A 77 15.15 -6.08 -5.74
N ASP A 78 15.92 -5.59 -6.71
CA ASP A 78 17.33 -5.96 -6.81
C ASP A 78 18.16 -5.48 -5.62
N SER A 79 17.72 -4.45 -4.95
CA SER A 79 18.31 -3.89 -3.72
C SER A 79 17.88 -4.58 -2.43
N ASP A 80 16.93 -5.54 -2.48
CA ASP A 80 16.47 -6.24 -1.29
C ASP A 80 17.50 -7.28 -0.82
N ASP A 81 17.72 -7.32 0.49
CA ASP A 81 18.39 -8.39 1.20
C ASP A 81 17.41 -9.17 2.10
N ASP A 82 17.88 -10.16 2.83
CA ASP A 82 17.07 -11.01 3.70
C ASP A 82 16.42 -10.25 4.87
N THR A 83 16.87 -9.04 5.17
CA THR A 83 16.29 -8.19 6.23
C THR A 83 15.02 -7.47 5.79
N ILE A 84 14.70 -7.45 4.47
CA ILE A 84 13.57 -6.69 3.94
C ILE A 84 12.23 -7.12 4.55
N PHE A 85 12.03 -8.41 4.79
CA PHE A 85 10.81 -8.94 5.39
C PHE A 85 10.59 -8.42 6.81
N ARG A 86 11.65 -8.38 7.62
CA ARG A 86 11.61 -7.80 8.96
C ARG A 86 11.35 -6.29 8.91
N ARG A 87 12.06 -5.57 8.03
CA ARG A 87 11.91 -4.11 7.86
C ARG A 87 10.48 -3.75 7.43
N GLN A 88 9.89 -4.50 6.49
CA GLN A 88 8.50 -4.27 6.09
C GLN A 88 7.51 -4.54 7.21
N ARG A 89 7.68 -5.65 7.97
CA ARG A 89 6.84 -5.93 9.12
C ARG A 89 6.91 -4.81 10.15
N GLU A 90 8.12 -4.41 10.55
CA GLU A 90 8.33 -3.33 11.52
C GLU A 90 7.68 -2.02 11.07
N PHE A 91 7.84 -1.68 9.80
CA PHE A 91 7.21 -0.49 9.23
C PHE A 91 5.67 -0.58 9.29
N ILE A 92 5.08 -1.68 8.83
CA ILE A 92 3.63 -1.89 8.81
C ILE A 92 3.05 -1.83 10.23
N GLU A 93 3.77 -2.39 11.21
CA GLU A 93 3.39 -2.33 12.62
C GLU A 93 3.46 -0.90 13.18
N GLN A 94 4.55 -0.18 12.92
CA GLN A 94 4.74 1.22 13.37
C GLN A 94 3.73 2.17 12.73
N ALA A 95 3.48 2.01 11.44
CA ALA A 95 2.51 2.82 10.70
C ALA A 95 1.05 2.48 11.07
N ALA A 96 0.82 1.42 11.84
CA ALA A 96 -0.50 0.95 12.24
C ALA A 96 -1.44 0.70 11.06
N ILE A 97 -0.93 0.05 9.99
CA ILE A 97 -1.69 -0.30 8.79
C ILE A 97 -2.32 -1.69 8.97
N PRO A 98 -3.65 -1.83 9.18
CA PRO A 98 -4.28 -3.13 9.33
C PRO A 98 -4.29 -3.93 8.03
N TRP A 99 -4.54 -3.27 6.90
CA TRP A 99 -4.60 -3.89 5.57
C TRP A 99 -3.35 -3.54 4.77
N ALA A 100 -2.37 -4.44 4.81
CA ALA A 100 -1.13 -4.35 4.07
C ALA A 100 -1.13 -5.39 2.93
N MET A 101 -1.32 -4.95 1.70
CA MET A 101 -1.16 -5.82 0.52
C MET A 101 0.33 -5.92 0.20
N VAL A 102 0.91 -7.08 0.50
CA VAL A 102 2.30 -7.37 0.13
C VAL A 102 2.30 -8.27 -1.09
N GLY A 103 3.02 -7.90 -2.12
CA GLY A 103 3.23 -8.69 -3.33
C GLY A 103 4.70 -8.94 -3.61
N MET A 104 4.97 -9.90 -4.49
CA MET A 104 6.31 -10.10 -5.04
C MET A 104 6.42 -9.34 -6.37
N LEU A 105 7.58 -8.72 -6.62
CA LEU A 105 7.83 -7.90 -7.81
C LEU A 105 7.58 -8.70 -9.09
N GLN A 106 6.83 -8.11 -10.02
CA GLN A 106 6.54 -8.67 -11.34
C GLN A 106 7.09 -7.77 -12.45
N ALA A 107 7.76 -8.36 -13.42
CA ALA A 107 8.18 -7.66 -14.61
C ALA A 107 7.03 -7.61 -15.63
N LEU A 108 6.17 -6.62 -15.49
CA LEU A 108 5.03 -6.43 -16.39
C LEU A 108 5.52 -6.07 -17.81
N ARG A 109 4.93 -6.68 -18.83
CA ARG A 109 5.28 -6.42 -20.23
C ARG A 109 5.20 -4.93 -20.55
N HIS A 110 6.11 -4.46 -21.39
CA HIS A 110 6.21 -3.06 -21.84
C HIS A 110 6.63 -2.05 -20.76
N THR A 111 7.03 -2.51 -19.57
CA THR A 111 7.61 -1.63 -18.53
C THR A 111 9.13 -1.51 -18.68
N ALA A 112 9.72 -0.45 -18.11
CA ALA A 112 11.17 -0.28 -18.09
C ALA A 112 11.88 -1.45 -17.37
N LEU A 113 11.29 -1.97 -16.29
CA LEU A 113 11.79 -3.15 -15.59
C LEU A 113 11.85 -4.37 -16.52
N HIS A 114 10.76 -4.64 -17.24
CA HIS A 114 10.71 -5.77 -18.18
C HIS A 114 11.80 -5.66 -19.25
N HIS A 115 11.96 -4.49 -19.88
CA HIS A 115 12.98 -4.27 -20.89
C HIS A 115 14.40 -4.42 -20.33
N ARG A 116 14.65 -3.95 -19.11
CA ARG A 116 15.95 -4.13 -18.43
C ARG A 116 16.23 -5.59 -18.18
N LEU A 117 15.32 -6.32 -17.55
CA LEU A 117 15.48 -7.74 -17.22
C LEU A 117 15.59 -8.63 -18.48
N GLN A 118 14.92 -8.25 -19.58
CA GLN A 118 15.06 -8.92 -20.86
C GLN A 118 16.48 -8.78 -21.41
N LYS A 119 17.07 -7.57 -21.35
CA LYS A 119 18.46 -7.34 -21.78
C LYS A 119 19.48 -8.07 -20.90
N GLU A 120 19.17 -8.22 -19.62
CA GLU A 120 19.99 -8.95 -18.65
C GLU A 120 19.83 -10.48 -18.75
N GLY A 121 18.88 -10.97 -19.56
CA GLY A 121 18.60 -12.41 -19.71
C GLY A 121 17.97 -13.03 -18.46
N ARG A 122 17.32 -12.25 -17.61
CA ARG A 122 16.75 -12.67 -16.35
C ARG A 122 15.26 -13.03 -16.40
N LEU A 123 14.56 -12.77 -17.49
CA LEU A 123 13.16 -13.17 -17.66
C LEU A 123 13.04 -14.69 -17.86
N TYR A 124 12.03 -15.30 -17.26
CA TYR A 124 11.71 -16.70 -17.54
C TYR A 124 10.93 -16.81 -18.86
N PRO A 125 11.30 -17.77 -19.76
CA PRO A 125 10.79 -17.81 -21.13
C PRO A 125 9.27 -17.91 -21.28
N ASP A 126 8.63 -18.68 -20.41
CA ASP A 126 7.19 -18.96 -20.48
C ASP A 126 6.37 -18.24 -19.41
N SER A 127 6.97 -17.21 -18.78
CA SER A 127 6.29 -16.48 -17.72
C SER A 127 5.23 -15.55 -18.28
N THR A 128 3.97 -15.86 -18.04
CA THR A 128 2.90 -14.88 -18.11
C THR A 128 3.07 -13.91 -16.93
N THR A 129 2.74 -12.63 -17.14
CA THR A 129 2.63 -11.71 -16.03
C THR A 129 1.50 -12.21 -15.12
N GLY A 130 1.87 -12.74 -13.94
CA GLY A 130 0.94 -13.10 -12.90
C GLY A 130 0.34 -11.86 -12.23
N ASP A 131 -0.53 -12.10 -11.28
CA ASP A 131 -0.94 -11.07 -10.33
C ASP A 131 0.18 -10.82 -9.30
N ASN A 132 0.02 -9.81 -8.45
CA ASN A 132 0.99 -9.44 -7.42
C ASN A 132 1.18 -10.52 -6.33
N LEU A 133 0.36 -11.57 -6.32
CA LEU A 133 0.47 -12.70 -5.40
C LEU A 133 1.25 -13.86 -6.00
N SER A 134 1.55 -13.79 -7.29
CA SER A 134 2.35 -14.79 -8.00
C SER A 134 3.84 -14.62 -7.70
N VAL A 135 4.58 -15.74 -7.80
CA VAL A 135 6.06 -15.69 -7.73
C VAL A 135 6.63 -14.88 -8.89
N PRO A 136 7.79 -14.20 -8.70
CA PRO A 136 8.40 -13.39 -9.74
C PRO A 136 8.57 -14.15 -11.05
N ASN A 137 8.26 -13.49 -12.15
CA ASN A 137 8.43 -14.00 -13.51
C ASN A 137 9.83 -13.79 -14.07
N PHE A 138 10.79 -13.54 -13.19
CA PHE A 138 12.19 -13.32 -13.52
C PHE A 138 13.10 -13.83 -12.39
N GLN A 139 14.40 -13.94 -12.70
CA GLN A 139 15.42 -14.29 -11.72
C GLN A 139 15.71 -13.08 -10.81
N THR A 140 15.34 -13.19 -9.54
CA THR A 140 15.57 -12.16 -8.50
C THR A 140 17.00 -12.24 -7.96
N THR A 141 17.51 -11.13 -7.41
CA THR A 141 18.81 -11.08 -6.72
C THR A 141 18.79 -11.94 -5.47
N LEU A 142 17.74 -11.84 -4.65
CA LEU A 142 17.51 -12.80 -3.59
C LEU A 142 17.19 -14.18 -4.17
N PRO A 143 17.75 -15.27 -3.64
CA PRO A 143 17.38 -16.63 -4.07
C PRO A 143 15.87 -16.83 -3.98
N ARG A 144 15.26 -17.39 -5.03
CA ARG A 144 13.81 -17.57 -5.11
C ARG A 144 13.22 -18.27 -3.88
N ALA A 145 13.89 -19.29 -3.35
CA ALA A 145 13.45 -20.02 -2.16
C ALA A 145 13.42 -19.11 -0.93
N THR A 146 14.43 -18.25 -0.76
CA THR A 146 14.51 -17.26 0.32
C THR A 146 13.40 -16.23 0.18
N LEU A 147 13.18 -15.71 -1.05
CA LEU A 147 12.14 -14.72 -1.31
C LEU A 147 10.74 -15.28 -1.00
N VAL A 148 10.41 -16.45 -1.52
CA VAL A 148 9.09 -17.08 -1.31
C VAL A 148 8.88 -17.41 0.15
N LYS A 149 9.88 -18.01 0.81
CA LYS A 149 9.78 -18.32 2.24
C LYS A 149 9.59 -17.05 3.07
N GLY A 150 10.42 -16.03 2.86
CA GLY A 150 10.34 -14.78 3.60
C GLY A 150 9.01 -14.05 3.37
N TYR A 151 8.48 -14.11 2.15
CA TYR A 151 7.15 -13.58 1.83
C TYR A 151 6.04 -14.30 2.60
N CYS A 152 6.04 -15.64 2.62
CA CYS A 152 5.06 -16.41 3.38
C CYS A 152 5.17 -16.14 4.88
N ASP A 153 6.38 -16.16 5.45
CA ASP A 153 6.62 -15.86 6.86
C ASP A 153 6.15 -14.44 7.23
N LEU A 154 6.37 -13.45 6.32
CA LEU A 154 5.90 -12.08 6.49
C LEU A 154 4.38 -12.03 6.56
N LEU A 155 3.67 -12.63 5.61
CA LEU A 155 2.20 -12.66 5.60
C LEU A 155 1.64 -13.35 6.84
N GLU A 156 2.19 -14.51 7.22
CA GLU A 156 1.77 -15.23 8.41
C GLU A 156 1.94 -14.36 9.67
N SER A 157 3.09 -13.69 9.79
CA SER A 157 3.35 -12.80 10.94
C SER A 157 2.40 -11.60 10.98
N LEU A 158 2.12 -10.97 9.80
CA LEU A 158 1.24 -9.80 9.70
C LEU A 158 -0.22 -10.14 9.99
N TYR A 159 -0.68 -11.30 9.53
CA TYR A 159 -2.09 -11.70 9.61
C TYR A 159 -2.38 -12.72 10.70
N SER A 160 -1.42 -12.99 11.62
CA SER A 160 -1.76 -13.65 12.87
C SER A 160 -2.83 -12.79 13.60
N PRO A 161 -3.83 -13.40 14.26
CA PRO A 161 -4.90 -12.65 14.93
C PRO A 161 -4.35 -11.57 15.88
N GLN A 162 -3.32 -11.90 16.65
CA GLN A 162 -2.71 -10.96 17.61
C GLN A 162 -2.12 -9.73 16.90
N ALA A 163 -1.31 -9.96 15.86
CA ALA A 163 -0.66 -8.86 15.14
C ALA A 163 -1.67 -8.00 14.38
N TYR A 164 -2.65 -8.62 13.71
CA TYR A 164 -3.69 -7.92 12.99
C TYR A 164 -4.53 -7.02 13.91
N PHE A 165 -5.09 -7.57 14.99
CA PHE A 165 -5.92 -6.81 15.90
C PHE A 165 -5.14 -5.74 16.66
N LYS A 166 -3.87 -5.99 17.02
CA LYS A 166 -3.00 -4.96 17.61
C LYS A 166 -2.88 -3.75 16.69
N ARG A 167 -2.61 -3.97 15.39
CA ARG A 167 -2.54 -2.87 14.40
C ARG A 167 -3.88 -2.19 14.20
N ALA A 168 -4.97 -2.96 14.11
CA ALA A 168 -6.31 -2.41 13.94
C ALA A 168 -6.72 -1.51 15.12
N ILE A 169 -6.46 -1.94 16.36
CA ILE A 169 -6.71 -1.13 17.56
C ILE A 169 -5.86 0.13 17.53
N ARG A 170 -4.56 -0.01 17.22
CA ARG A 170 -3.66 1.16 17.13
C ARG A 170 -4.10 2.14 16.05
N SER A 171 -4.56 1.65 14.93
CA SER A 171 -5.12 2.48 13.84
C SER A 171 -6.37 3.24 14.30
N LEU A 172 -7.25 2.59 15.07
CA LEU A 172 -8.43 3.23 15.67
C LEU A 172 -8.05 4.31 16.69
N GLU A 173 -7.03 4.08 17.52
CA GLU A 173 -6.53 5.08 18.47
C GLU A 173 -5.99 6.34 17.78
N LEU A 174 -5.38 6.16 16.61
CA LEU A 174 -4.84 7.26 15.80
C LEU A 174 -5.91 7.95 14.96
N TRP A 175 -7.04 7.29 14.75
CA TRP A 175 -8.09 7.79 13.85
C TRP A 175 -8.78 9.03 14.40
N GLY A 176 -8.67 10.11 13.64
CA GLY A 176 -9.24 11.40 14.00
C GLY A 176 -10.78 11.45 13.88
N PRO A 177 -11.41 12.37 14.57
CA PRO A 177 -12.86 12.53 14.52
C PRO A 177 -13.28 12.98 13.11
N ARG A 178 -14.28 12.30 12.57
CA ARG A 178 -14.95 12.75 11.35
C ARG A 178 -16.07 13.70 11.72
N LYS A 179 -16.22 14.79 10.97
CA LYS A 179 -17.43 15.61 11.10
C LYS A 179 -18.66 14.75 10.79
N PRO A 180 -19.72 14.80 11.60
CA PRO A 180 -20.96 14.10 11.28
C PRO A 180 -21.42 14.47 9.87
N GLN A 181 -21.62 13.48 9.02
CA GLN A 181 -22.16 13.74 7.71
C GLN A 181 -23.59 14.24 7.89
N GLN A 182 -23.88 15.42 7.39
CA GLN A 182 -25.28 15.79 7.16
C GLN A 182 -25.87 14.79 6.18
N PRO A 183 -27.03 14.19 6.46
CA PRO A 183 -27.69 13.35 5.48
C PRO A 183 -27.83 14.18 4.21
N ALA A 184 -27.28 13.66 3.11
CA ALA A 184 -27.41 14.33 1.83
C ALA A 184 -28.92 14.61 1.65
N LYS A 185 -29.30 15.89 1.56
CA LYS A 185 -30.62 16.24 1.09
C LYS A 185 -30.67 15.76 -0.35
N LEU A 186 -31.11 14.52 -0.57
CA LEU A 186 -31.46 14.03 -1.89
C LEU A 186 -32.59 14.93 -2.39
N GLY A 187 -32.23 15.98 -3.12
CA GLY A 187 -33.17 16.82 -3.86
C GLY A 187 -33.73 16.12 -5.10
N TRP A 188 -34.01 14.84 -4.97
CA TRP A 188 -34.73 14.09 -5.99
C TRP A 188 -36.18 14.00 -5.56
N ASP A 189 -36.91 15.11 -5.73
CA ASP A 189 -38.38 15.06 -5.88
C ASP A 189 -38.66 14.30 -7.20
N LEU A 190 -38.55 12.99 -7.16
CA LEU A 190 -39.19 12.13 -8.15
C LEU A 190 -40.71 12.29 -7.98
N LYS A 191 -41.26 13.36 -8.58
CA LYS A 191 -42.69 13.42 -8.87
C LYS A 191 -42.95 12.35 -9.90
N ILE A 192 -43.23 11.12 -9.44
CA ILE A 192 -43.91 10.11 -10.25
C ILE A 192 -45.31 10.67 -10.45
N LYS A 193 -45.54 11.30 -11.58
CA LYS A 193 -46.91 11.56 -12.05
C LYS A 193 -47.52 10.22 -12.42
N GLY A 194 -48.53 9.80 -11.64
CA GLY A 194 -49.43 8.71 -11.98
C GLY A 194 -50.28 9.09 -13.19
#